data_36eb49086c0473a0bf6afdf14b40118c
#
_entry.id   36eb49086c0473a0bf6afdf14b40118c
#
_cell.length_a   1.000
_cell.length_b   1.000
_cell.length_c   1.000
_cell.angle_alpha   90.00
_cell.angle_beta   90.00
_cell.angle_gamma   90.00
#
_symmetry.space_group_name_H-M   'P 1'
#
loop_
_entity.id
_entity.type
_entity.pdbx_description
1 polymer ?
#
loop_
_entity_poly.entity_id
_entity_poly.type
_entity_poly.pdbx_seq_one_letter_code
_entity_poly.pdbx_strand_id
1 'polypeptide(L)'
;MTFALHTQADLEDAVRKLAHRDTRLRSILDRAGMPTLRRRQSGFAGLAGIVVGQQLSTTSASAIWQRLTSAYDPFDHDVFRGARSDRLGRLGLSAAKIQTLKSIAREIAAKRLDLDALADRDAKEAHSVLTALHGVGPWTADVYLLFCLGHPDAWPAGDLALQESVRIGLGLNERPSAKGMETLAEKWRPLRGAAAHLWWAFYKEVKKRDAVPVSSPG
;
A
#
# COMPACT_ATOMS: atom_id res chain seq x y z
N MET A 1 9.55 -14.11 17.08
CA MET A 1 8.37 -13.79 16.24
C MET A 1 8.48 -12.35 15.82
N THR A 2 8.59 -12.09 14.55
CA THR A 2 8.63 -10.73 14.00
C THR A 2 7.25 -10.12 14.19
N PHE A 3 7.16 -8.96 14.82
CA PHE A 3 5.90 -8.23 14.99
C PHE A 3 5.33 -7.90 13.61
N ALA A 4 4.05 -8.16 13.37
CA ALA A 4 3.38 -7.87 12.11
C ALA A 4 2.00 -7.26 12.35
N LEU A 5 1.50 -6.48 11.41
CA LEU A 5 0.18 -5.83 11.47
C LEU A 5 -0.89 -6.75 10.86
N HIS A 6 -1.26 -7.80 11.58
CA HIS A 6 -2.26 -8.78 11.12
C HIS A 6 -3.66 -8.50 11.60
N THR A 7 -3.80 -7.95 12.79
CA THR A 7 -5.08 -7.65 13.44
C THR A 7 -5.23 -6.17 13.74
N GLN A 8 -6.47 -5.74 13.97
CA GLN A 8 -6.74 -4.37 14.42
C GLN A 8 -6.02 -4.07 15.75
N ALA A 9 -5.93 -5.03 16.65
CA ALA A 9 -5.24 -4.88 17.93
C ALA A 9 -3.73 -4.64 17.75
N ASP A 10 -3.08 -5.32 16.78
CA ASP A 10 -1.66 -5.08 16.46
C ASP A 10 -1.42 -3.65 15.99
N LEU A 11 -2.30 -3.15 15.11
CA LEU A 11 -2.23 -1.77 14.62
C LEU A 11 -2.41 -0.77 15.77
N GLU A 12 -3.42 -0.98 16.63
CA GLU A 12 -3.71 -0.10 17.74
C GLU A 12 -2.54 -0.02 18.74
N ASP A 13 -1.96 -1.17 19.09
CA ASP A 13 -0.80 -1.24 19.96
C ASP A 13 0.40 -0.48 19.35
N ALA A 14 0.68 -0.70 18.07
CA ALA A 14 1.74 0.00 17.35
C ALA A 14 1.52 1.52 17.31
N VAL A 15 0.29 1.98 17.04
CA VAL A 15 -0.06 3.40 16.98
C VAL A 15 0.07 4.03 18.37
N ARG A 16 -0.38 3.36 19.44
CA ARG A 16 -0.20 3.86 20.83
C ARG A 16 1.28 3.98 21.21
N LYS A 17 2.12 2.98 20.83
CA LYS A 17 3.58 3.04 21.03
C LYS A 17 4.20 4.23 20.30
N LEU A 18 3.80 4.48 19.07
CA LEU A 18 4.27 5.63 18.28
C LEU A 18 3.83 6.95 18.89
N ALA A 19 2.56 7.09 19.30
CA ALA A 19 2.04 8.30 19.94
C ALA A 19 2.68 8.58 21.30
N HIS A 20 3.12 7.53 22.01
CA HIS A 20 3.89 7.70 23.25
C HIS A 20 5.31 8.23 22.98
N ARG A 21 5.93 7.81 21.88
CA ARG A 21 7.32 8.17 21.52
C ARG A 21 7.45 9.48 20.76
N ASP A 22 6.40 9.92 20.04
CA ASP A 22 6.40 11.13 19.23
C ASP A 22 5.12 11.95 19.49
N THR A 23 5.27 13.09 20.15
CA THR A 23 4.15 14.00 20.48
C THR A 23 3.41 14.51 19.24
N ARG A 24 4.09 14.59 18.08
CA ARG A 24 3.44 14.98 16.83
C ARG A 24 2.47 13.90 16.37
N LEU A 25 2.85 12.61 16.44
CA LEU A 25 1.93 11.52 16.12
C LEU A 25 0.80 11.40 17.13
N ARG A 26 1.02 11.77 18.40
CA ARG A 26 -0.07 11.89 19.38
C ARG A 26 -1.09 12.93 18.93
N SER A 27 -0.67 14.14 18.55
CA SER A 27 -1.57 15.17 18.03
C SER A 27 -2.32 14.72 16.78
N ILE A 28 -1.67 13.95 15.89
CA ILE A 28 -2.33 13.37 14.72
C ILE A 28 -3.37 12.34 15.13
N LEU A 29 -3.07 11.47 16.10
CA LEU A 29 -4.00 10.49 16.63
C LEU A 29 -5.23 11.15 17.26
N ASP A 30 -5.04 12.19 18.06
CA ASP A 30 -6.12 12.93 18.73
C ASP A 30 -7.07 13.57 17.69
N ARG A 31 -6.56 13.98 16.54
CA ARG A 31 -7.31 14.61 15.45
C ARG A 31 -7.99 13.61 14.51
N ALA A 32 -7.33 12.52 14.21
CA ALA A 32 -7.77 11.52 13.22
C ALA A 32 -8.58 10.39 13.84
N GLY A 33 -8.42 10.15 15.14
CA GLY A 33 -8.85 8.92 15.78
C GLY A 33 -7.98 7.72 15.43
N MET A 34 -8.31 6.57 15.98
CA MET A 34 -7.60 5.33 15.73
C MET A 34 -7.82 4.87 14.29
N PRO A 35 -6.76 4.58 13.53
CA PRO A 35 -6.91 4.10 12.16
C PRO A 35 -7.48 2.69 12.11
N THR A 36 -8.24 2.40 11.06
CA THR A 36 -8.73 1.05 10.76
C THR A 36 -7.69 0.29 9.95
N LEU A 37 -7.37 -0.93 10.38
CA LEU A 37 -6.47 -1.81 9.64
C LEU A 37 -7.05 -2.14 8.26
N ARG A 38 -6.23 -1.99 7.23
CA ARG A 38 -6.56 -2.41 5.87
C ARG A 38 -5.69 -3.59 5.49
N ARG A 39 -6.34 -4.69 5.14
CA ARG A 39 -5.65 -5.89 4.67
C ARG A 39 -6.14 -6.25 3.27
N ARG A 40 -5.25 -6.82 2.47
CA ARG A 40 -5.53 -7.41 1.17
C ARG A 40 -5.05 -8.85 1.17
N GLN A 41 -5.54 -9.63 0.24
CA GLN A 41 -5.03 -10.99 0.00
C GLN A 41 -3.52 -10.94 -0.30
N SER A 42 -2.75 -11.89 0.22
CA SER A 42 -1.33 -12.07 -0.10
C SER A 42 -1.14 -12.83 -1.43
N GLY A 43 0.10 -13.12 -1.75
CA GLY A 43 0.46 -13.89 -2.93
C GLY A 43 0.24 -13.15 -4.25
N PHE A 44 0.15 -13.92 -5.34
CA PHE A 44 0.01 -13.36 -6.70
C PHE A 44 -1.23 -12.48 -6.85
N ALA A 45 -2.38 -12.90 -6.35
CA ALA A 45 -3.63 -12.15 -6.48
C ALA A 45 -3.53 -10.76 -5.81
N GLY A 46 -2.92 -10.68 -4.62
CA GLY A 46 -2.71 -9.41 -3.93
C GLY A 46 -1.82 -8.44 -4.71
N LEU A 47 -0.67 -8.92 -5.19
CA LEU A 47 0.25 -8.10 -5.99
C LEU A 47 -0.39 -7.68 -7.32
N ALA A 48 -1.10 -8.60 -7.98
CA ALA A 48 -1.82 -8.32 -9.22
C ALA A 48 -2.89 -7.24 -9.04
N GLY A 49 -3.67 -7.29 -7.94
CA GLY A 49 -4.66 -6.26 -7.63
C GLY A 49 -4.06 -4.86 -7.47
N ILE A 50 -2.85 -4.76 -6.91
CA ILE A 50 -2.13 -3.48 -6.78
C ILE A 50 -1.65 -3.00 -8.16
N VAL A 51 -1.05 -3.88 -8.98
CA VAL A 51 -0.62 -3.54 -10.35
C VAL A 51 -1.81 -3.10 -11.23
N VAL A 52 -2.95 -3.78 -11.13
CA VAL A 52 -4.19 -3.37 -11.82
C VAL A 52 -4.60 -1.96 -11.41
N GLY A 53 -4.47 -1.61 -10.13
CA GLY A 53 -4.84 -0.29 -9.61
C GLY A 53 -3.90 0.86 -9.99
N GLN A 54 -2.68 0.59 -10.48
CA GLN A 54 -1.74 1.65 -10.84
C GLN A 54 -2.34 2.67 -11.82
N GLN A 55 -2.22 3.97 -11.53
CA GLN A 55 -2.66 5.09 -12.37
C GLN A 55 -4.16 5.06 -12.75
N LEU A 56 -4.99 4.43 -11.95
CA LEU A 56 -6.43 4.37 -12.13
C LEU A 56 -7.19 4.92 -10.92
N SER A 57 -8.41 5.39 -11.15
CA SER A 57 -9.35 5.65 -10.05
C SER A 57 -9.72 4.32 -9.36
N THR A 58 -10.10 4.40 -8.09
CA THR A 58 -10.55 3.22 -7.33
C THR A 58 -11.70 2.49 -8.02
N THR A 59 -12.65 3.24 -8.59
CA THR A 59 -13.81 2.68 -9.31
C THR A 59 -13.36 1.91 -10.56
N SER A 60 -12.48 2.52 -11.39
CA SER A 60 -11.98 1.86 -12.60
C SER A 60 -11.16 0.62 -12.28
N ALA A 61 -10.29 0.69 -11.27
CA ALA A 61 -9.49 -0.44 -10.83
C ALA A 61 -10.37 -1.59 -10.33
N SER A 62 -11.40 -1.29 -9.52
CA SER A 62 -12.35 -2.28 -9.01
C SER A 62 -13.12 -2.98 -10.13
N ALA A 63 -13.60 -2.22 -11.12
CA ALA A 63 -14.32 -2.79 -12.26
C ALA A 63 -13.45 -3.73 -13.11
N ILE A 64 -12.19 -3.38 -13.34
CA ILE A 64 -11.24 -4.26 -14.05
C ILE A 64 -10.95 -5.51 -13.22
N TRP A 65 -10.69 -5.33 -11.91
CA TRP A 65 -10.40 -6.44 -11.00
C TRP A 65 -11.54 -7.45 -10.96
N GLN A 66 -12.78 -7.00 -10.84
CA GLN A 66 -13.96 -7.87 -10.86
C GLN A 66 -14.06 -8.68 -12.16
N ARG A 67 -13.86 -8.05 -13.33
CA ARG A 67 -13.86 -8.77 -14.60
C ARG A 67 -12.76 -9.83 -14.68
N LEU A 68 -11.57 -9.53 -14.16
CA LEU A 68 -10.46 -10.48 -14.16
C LEU A 68 -10.74 -11.67 -13.26
N THR A 69 -11.18 -11.45 -12.01
CA THR A 69 -11.45 -12.52 -11.05
C THR A 69 -12.67 -13.36 -11.44
N SER A 70 -13.68 -12.76 -12.11
CA SER A 70 -14.80 -13.54 -12.65
C SER A 70 -14.42 -14.37 -13.90
N ALA A 71 -13.42 -13.93 -14.66
CA ALA A 71 -12.98 -14.64 -15.87
C ALA A 71 -11.95 -15.74 -15.60
N TYR A 72 -11.28 -15.67 -14.45
CA TYR A 72 -10.24 -16.59 -14.00
C TYR A 72 -10.46 -16.90 -12.52
N ASP A 73 -11.01 -18.09 -12.25
CA ASP A 73 -11.26 -18.60 -10.90
C ASP A 73 -10.74 -20.05 -10.83
N PRO A 74 -9.74 -20.36 -10.00
CA PRO A 74 -9.02 -19.45 -9.11
C PRO A 74 -8.13 -18.43 -9.87
N PHE A 75 -7.97 -17.25 -9.29
CA PHE A 75 -7.07 -16.22 -9.82
C PHE A 75 -5.66 -16.45 -9.27
N ASP A 76 -4.88 -17.27 -9.95
CA ASP A 76 -3.52 -17.62 -9.56
C ASP A 76 -2.49 -17.33 -10.69
N HIS A 77 -1.21 -17.52 -10.36
CA HIS A 77 -0.11 -17.24 -11.27
C HIS A 77 -0.04 -18.21 -12.45
N ASP A 78 -0.40 -19.50 -12.29
CA ASP A 78 -0.35 -20.48 -13.38
C ASP A 78 -1.45 -20.23 -14.40
N VAL A 79 -2.67 -20.01 -13.92
CA VAL A 79 -3.80 -19.64 -14.77
C VAL A 79 -3.51 -18.35 -15.53
N PHE A 80 -2.99 -17.32 -14.86
CA PHE A 80 -2.70 -16.04 -15.47
C PHE A 80 -1.54 -16.12 -16.48
N ARG A 81 -0.49 -16.89 -16.18
CA ARG A 81 0.64 -17.15 -17.09
C ARG A 81 0.21 -17.72 -18.40
N GLY A 82 -0.75 -18.67 -18.40
CA GLY A 82 -1.32 -19.31 -19.58
C GLY A 82 -2.36 -18.45 -20.32
N ALA A 83 -2.92 -17.42 -19.71
CA ALA A 83 -3.98 -16.60 -20.28
C ALA A 83 -3.52 -15.87 -21.55
N ARG A 84 -4.39 -15.79 -22.57
CA ARG A 84 -4.13 -15.05 -23.81
C ARG A 84 -4.13 -13.55 -23.58
N SER A 85 -3.10 -12.84 -24.06
CA SER A 85 -2.93 -11.39 -23.87
C SER A 85 -4.09 -10.57 -24.47
N ASP A 86 -4.64 -10.98 -25.61
CA ASP A 86 -5.79 -10.32 -26.21
C ASP A 86 -7.05 -10.42 -25.34
N ARG A 87 -7.28 -11.57 -24.66
CA ARG A 87 -8.36 -11.72 -23.69
C ARG A 87 -8.17 -10.83 -22.48
N LEU A 88 -6.95 -10.79 -21.93
CA LEU A 88 -6.61 -9.90 -20.79
C LEU A 88 -6.82 -8.42 -21.15
N GLY A 89 -6.45 -8.02 -22.38
CA GLY A 89 -6.71 -6.66 -22.88
C GLY A 89 -8.20 -6.32 -22.94
N ARG A 90 -9.04 -7.25 -23.43
CA ARG A 90 -10.51 -7.07 -23.44
C ARG A 90 -11.13 -6.95 -22.04
N LEU A 91 -10.48 -7.52 -21.02
CA LEU A 91 -10.91 -7.37 -19.61
C LEU A 91 -10.49 -6.03 -19.00
N GLY A 92 -9.65 -5.24 -19.71
CA GLY A 92 -9.30 -3.87 -19.34
C GLY A 92 -7.84 -3.68 -18.90
N LEU A 93 -6.97 -4.68 -19.08
CA LEU A 93 -5.54 -4.52 -18.79
C LEU A 93 -4.80 -3.84 -19.94
N SER A 94 -3.94 -2.87 -19.63
CA SER A 94 -2.98 -2.34 -20.59
C SER A 94 -1.90 -3.36 -20.92
N ALA A 95 -1.27 -3.21 -22.09
CA ALA A 95 -0.17 -4.09 -22.52
C ALA A 95 0.97 -4.15 -21.49
N ALA A 96 1.33 -3.00 -20.89
CA ALA A 96 2.36 -2.93 -19.86
C ALA A 96 1.98 -3.73 -18.59
N LYS A 97 0.72 -3.63 -18.10
CA LYS A 97 0.24 -4.41 -16.97
C LYS A 97 0.20 -5.90 -17.26
N ILE A 98 -0.21 -6.29 -18.47
CA ILE A 98 -0.18 -7.69 -18.92
C ILE A 98 1.26 -8.23 -18.87
N GLN A 99 2.22 -7.49 -19.42
CA GLN A 99 3.63 -7.87 -19.40
C GLN A 99 4.16 -8.02 -17.99
N THR A 100 3.92 -7.04 -17.12
CA THR A 100 4.30 -7.07 -15.69
C THR A 100 3.75 -8.30 -15.00
N LEU A 101 2.43 -8.53 -15.05
CA LEU A 101 1.80 -9.65 -14.36
C LEU A 101 2.23 -11.01 -14.89
N LYS A 102 2.42 -11.14 -16.21
CA LYS A 102 2.97 -12.38 -16.79
C LYS A 102 4.43 -12.62 -16.41
N SER A 103 5.23 -11.56 -16.27
CA SER A 103 6.60 -11.67 -15.77
C SER A 103 6.62 -12.18 -14.35
N ILE A 104 5.84 -11.57 -13.45
CA ILE A 104 5.70 -12.01 -12.05
C ILE A 104 5.25 -13.47 -11.97
N ALA A 105 4.22 -13.84 -12.74
CA ALA A 105 3.70 -15.21 -12.77
C ALA A 105 4.77 -16.24 -13.20
N ARG A 106 5.65 -15.88 -14.13
CA ARG A 106 6.78 -16.75 -14.56
C ARG A 106 7.83 -16.89 -13.45
N GLU A 107 8.16 -15.81 -12.74
CA GLU A 107 9.13 -15.85 -11.63
C GLU A 107 8.63 -16.77 -10.50
N ILE A 108 7.33 -16.70 -10.16
CA ILE A 108 6.71 -17.58 -9.16
C ILE A 108 6.72 -19.03 -9.63
N ALA A 109 6.25 -19.31 -10.85
CA ALA A 109 6.21 -20.66 -11.42
C ALA A 109 7.60 -21.31 -11.53
N ALA A 110 8.64 -20.48 -11.77
CA ALA A 110 10.04 -20.92 -11.80
C ALA A 110 10.68 -21.03 -10.41
N LYS A 111 9.92 -20.78 -9.33
CA LYS A 111 10.40 -20.79 -7.94
C LYS A 111 11.54 -19.81 -7.66
N ARG A 112 11.67 -18.74 -8.48
CA ARG A 112 12.64 -17.66 -8.24
C ARG A 112 12.05 -16.54 -7.37
N LEU A 113 10.72 -16.47 -7.24
CA LEU A 113 10.00 -15.54 -6.40
C LEU A 113 9.05 -16.32 -5.49
N ASP A 114 9.28 -16.20 -4.19
CA ASP A 114 8.36 -16.63 -3.14
C ASP A 114 7.81 -15.37 -2.45
N LEU A 115 6.56 -15.03 -2.74
CA LEU A 115 5.92 -13.83 -2.21
C LEU A 115 5.58 -13.95 -0.72
N ASP A 116 5.31 -15.15 -0.23
CA ASP A 116 4.96 -15.37 1.18
C ASP A 116 6.21 -15.30 2.06
N ALA A 117 7.36 -15.79 1.57
CA ALA A 117 8.64 -15.70 2.27
C ALA A 117 9.13 -14.25 2.48
N LEU A 118 8.55 -13.26 1.78
CA LEU A 118 8.89 -11.85 1.99
C LEU A 118 8.36 -11.31 3.33
N ALA A 119 7.38 -11.95 3.95
CA ALA A 119 6.82 -11.53 5.24
C ALA A 119 7.85 -11.60 6.37
N ASP A 120 8.79 -12.55 6.30
CA ASP A 120 9.79 -12.80 7.32
C ASP A 120 11.12 -12.06 7.08
N ARG A 121 11.24 -11.36 5.94
CA ARG A 121 12.45 -10.58 5.59
C ARG A 121 12.41 -9.19 6.20
N ASP A 122 13.58 -8.57 6.31
CA ASP A 122 13.67 -7.13 6.59
C ASP A 122 12.97 -6.32 5.49
N ALA A 123 12.35 -5.19 5.88
CA ALA A 123 11.58 -4.35 4.96
C ALA A 123 12.37 -3.92 3.72
N LYS A 124 13.65 -3.58 3.89
CA LYS A 124 14.51 -3.12 2.80
C LYS A 124 14.86 -4.27 1.86
N GLU A 125 15.12 -5.45 2.40
CA GLU A 125 15.39 -6.65 1.59
C GLU A 125 14.14 -7.07 0.80
N ALA A 126 12.99 -7.18 1.46
CA ALA A 126 11.74 -7.51 0.81
C ALA A 126 11.35 -6.49 -0.28
N HIS A 127 11.52 -5.19 0.01
CA HIS A 127 11.32 -4.11 -0.96
C HIS A 127 12.26 -4.24 -2.16
N SER A 128 13.54 -4.57 -1.95
CA SER A 128 14.52 -4.76 -3.03
C SER A 128 14.14 -5.92 -3.95
N VAL A 129 13.67 -7.05 -3.39
CA VAL A 129 13.18 -8.19 -4.18
C VAL A 129 12.00 -7.79 -5.06
N LEU A 130 11.03 -7.07 -4.50
CA LEU A 130 9.84 -6.65 -5.25
C LEU A 130 10.16 -5.64 -6.34
N THR A 131 11.02 -4.65 -6.05
CA THR A 131 11.39 -3.62 -7.03
C THR A 131 12.32 -4.11 -8.15
N ALA A 132 12.95 -5.26 -7.99
CA ALA A 132 13.66 -5.94 -9.06
C ALA A 132 12.71 -6.56 -10.12
N LEU A 133 11.41 -6.71 -9.81
CA LEU A 133 10.42 -7.24 -10.74
C LEU A 133 10.01 -6.17 -11.78
N HIS A 134 9.93 -6.58 -13.04
CA HIS A 134 9.51 -5.68 -14.11
C HIS A 134 8.14 -5.05 -13.82
N GLY A 135 8.05 -3.73 -13.87
CA GLY A 135 6.80 -2.97 -13.66
C GLY A 135 6.34 -2.83 -12.21
N VAL A 136 7.16 -3.30 -11.26
CA VAL A 136 6.93 -3.10 -9.81
C VAL A 136 7.83 -1.97 -9.33
N GLY A 137 7.25 -0.79 -9.14
CA GLY A 137 7.96 0.36 -8.58
C GLY A 137 7.93 0.38 -7.04
N PRO A 138 8.70 1.32 -6.42
CA PRO A 138 8.79 1.44 -4.96
C PRO A 138 7.43 1.52 -4.26
N TRP A 139 6.53 2.37 -4.75
CA TRP A 139 5.17 2.49 -4.19
C TRP A 139 4.39 1.16 -4.21
N THR A 140 4.48 0.40 -5.32
CA THR A 140 3.80 -0.90 -5.44
C THR A 140 4.37 -1.92 -4.45
N ALA A 141 5.70 -1.94 -4.30
CA ALA A 141 6.40 -2.79 -3.35
C ALA A 141 5.96 -2.48 -1.90
N ASP A 142 6.02 -1.22 -1.50
CA ASP A 142 5.62 -0.80 -0.15
C ASP A 142 4.15 -1.11 0.16
N VAL A 143 3.26 -0.85 -0.80
CA VAL A 143 1.82 -1.13 -0.65
C VAL A 143 1.56 -2.63 -0.54
N TYR A 144 2.30 -3.46 -1.27
CA TYR A 144 2.21 -4.92 -1.16
C TYR A 144 2.70 -5.39 0.22
N LEU A 145 3.87 -4.96 0.65
CA LEU A 145 4.43 -5.30 1.96
C LEU A 145 3.47 -4.91 3.09
N LEU A 146 2.93 -3.69 3.04
CA LEU A 146 2.08 -3.17 4.10
C LEU A 146 0.70 -3.85 4.13
N PHE A 147 -0.01 -3.88 3.00
CA PHE A 147 -1.40 -4.32 3.00
C PHE A 147 -1.58 -5.81 2.75
N CYS A 148 -0.68 -6.46 2.01
CA CYS A 148 -0.79 -7.90 1.74
C CYS A 148 -0.05 -8.72 2.79
N LEU A 149 1.17 -8.32 3.17
CA LEU A 149 1.96 -9.06 4.16
C LEU A 149 1.81 -8.54 5.60
N GLY A 150 1.32 -7.31 5.79
CA GLY A 150 1.23 -6.70 7.13
C GLY A 150 2.59 -6.31 7.69
N HIS A 151 3.56 -6.03 6.82
CA HIS A 151 4.90 -5.71 7.25
C HIS A 151 4.92 -4.43 8.10
N PRO A 152 5.40 -4.46 9.35
CA PRO A 152 5.23 -3.35 10.31
C PRO A 152 6.04 -2.12 9.93
N ASP A 153 7.13 -2.29 9.19
CA ASP A 153 8.06 -1.21 8.84
C ASP A 153 8.04 -0.83 7.35
N ALA A 154 7.05 -1.30 6.57
CA ALA A 154 6.84 -0.84 5.20
C ALA A 154 6.37 0.62 5.19
N TRP A 155 7.00 1.47 4.34
CA TRP A 155 6.73 2.90 4.31
C TRP A 155 6.59 3.42 2.89
N PRO A 156 5.37 3.66 2.38
CA PRO A 156 5.14 4.12 1.02
C PRO A 156 5.51 5.60 0.84
N ALA A 157 6.79 5.91 0.92
CA ALA A 157 7.33 7.27 0.86
C ALA A 157 6.92 8.05 -0.41
N GLY A 158 6.65 7.33 -1.51
CA GLY A 158 6.18 7.90 -2.77
C GLY A 158 4.67 8.13 -2.86
N ASP A 159 3.89 7.79 -1.83
CA ASP A 159 2.43 7.98 -1.86
C ASP A 159 2.05 9.45 -1.68
N LEU A 160 1.38 10.02 -2.70
CA LEU A 160 1.04 11.44 -2.72
C LEU A 160 0.07 11.85 -1.61
N ALA A 161 -0.88 10.99 -1.25
CA ALA A 161 -1.82 11.27 -0.16
C ALA A 161 -1.09 11.24 1.19
N LEU A 162 -0.14 10.31 1.35
CA LEU A 162 0.69 10.22 2.54
C LEU A 162 1.61 11.45 2.68
N GLN A 163 2.28 11.86 1.60
CA GLN A 163 3.11 13.06 1.56
C GLN A 163 2.31 14.32 1.91
N GLU A 164 1.13 14.46 1.33
CA GLU A 164 0.25 15.61 1.61
C GLU A 164 -0.27 15.59 3.05
N SER A 165 -0.61 14.43 3.56
CA SER A 165 -0.98 14.23 4.96
C SER A 165 0.12 14.70 5.91
N VAL A 166 1.36 14.28 5.66
CA VAL A 166 2.53 14.68 6.45
C VAL A 166 2.78 16.19 6.34
N ARG A 167 2.66 16.76 5.12
CA ARG A 167 2.77 18.22 4.93
C ARG A 167 1.81 18.98 5.85
N ILE A 168 0.53 18.65 5.78
CA ILE A 168 -0.52 19.32 6.55
C ILE A 168 -0.34 19.10 8.05
N GLY A 169 -0.11 17.85 8.47
CA GLY A 169 -0.03 17.48 9.89
C GLY A 169 1.20 18.03 10.61
N LEU A 170 2.31 18.21 9.88
CA LEU A 170 3.55 18.78 10.42
C LEU A 170 3.69 20.28 10.14
N GLY A 171 2.74 20.90 9.42
CA GLY A 171 2.80 22.34 9.08
C GLY A 171 3.95 22.69 8.13
N LEU A 172 4.30 21.79 7.20
CA LEU A 172 5.38 22.04 6.25
C LEU A 172 4.90 22.98 5.13
N ASN A 173 5.76 23.89 4.70
CA ASN A 173 5.46 24.80 3.60
C ASN A 173 5.21 24.06 2.28
N GLU A 174 6.00 23.02 2.01
CA GLU A 174 5.94 22.23 0.79
C GLU A 174 5.75 20.74 1.09
N ARG A 175 5.19 20.03 0.11
CA ARG A 175 5.03 18.58 0.19
C ARG A 175 6.41 17.90 0.13
N PRO A 176 6.78 17.08 1.13
CA PRO A 176 8.08 16.44 1.16
C PRO A 176 8.23 15.47 -0.02
N SER A 177 9.42 15.41 -0.60
CA SER A 177 9.79 14.39 -1.58
C SER A 177 9.81 12.99 -0.94
N ALA A 178 9.84 11.92 -1.74
CA ALA A 178 9.99 10.56 -1.22
C ALA A 178 11.23 10.41 -0.31
N LYS A 179 12.36 11.00 -0.67
CA LYS A 179 13.57 11.04 0.17
C LYS A 179 13.34 11.78 1.48
N GLY A 180 12.63 12.91 1.44
CA GLY A 180 12.24 13.65 2.64
C GLY A 180 11.32 12.85 3.55
N MET A 181 10.39 12.10 2.97
CA MET A 181 9.49 11.19 3.70
C MET A 181 10.26 10.07 4.41
N GLU A 182 11.28 9.48 3.76
CA GLU A 182 12.15 8.48 4.40
C GLU A 182 12.87 9.05 5.61
N THR A 183 13.48 10.23 5.46
CA THR A 183 14.18 10.91 6.55
C THR A 183 13.24 11.22 7.72
N LEU A 184 12.03 11.70 7.45
CA LEU A 184 11.03 12.02 8.47
C LEU A 184 10.55 10.78 9.22
N ALA A 185 10.45 9.63 8.52
CA ALA A 185 9.91 8.40 9.08
C ALA A 185 10.96 7.55 9.82
N GLU A 186 12.25 7.88 9.74
CA GLU A 186 13.31 7.06 10.32
C GLU A 186 13.12 6.85 11.84
N LYS A 187 12.67 7.87 12.54
CA LYS A 187 12.37 7.81 13.97
C LYS A 187 11.16 6.93 14.36
N TRP A 188 10.34 6.55 13.38
CA TRP A 188 9.16 5.69 13.59
C TRP A 188 9.48 4.19 13.41
N ARG A 189 10.72 3.87 13.02
CA ARG A 189 11.15 2.47 12.95
C ARG A 189 11.03 1.76 14.32
N PRO A 190 10.68 0.49 14.30
CA PRO A 190 10.31 -0.41 13.19
C PRO A 190 8.79 -0.43 12.91
N LEU A 191 8.07 0.65 13.18
CA LEU A 191 6.60 0.74 13.12
C LEU A 191 6.09 1.73 12.07
N ARG A 192 6.89 2.00 11.01
CA ARG A 192 6.53 2.97 9.97
C ARG A 192 5.22 2.62 9.26
N GLY A 193 4.90 1.31 9.13
CA GLY A 193 3.63 0.86 8.57
C GLY A 193 2.41 1.29 9.40
N ALA A 194 2.51 1.24 10.72
CA ALA A 194 1.46 1.77 11.60
C ALA A 194 1.35 3.30 11.49
N ALA A 195 2.48 4.01 11.40
CA ALA A 195 2.48 5.44 11.13
C ALA A 195 1.78 5.77 9.80
N ALA A 196 2.02 5.00 8.73
CA ALA A 196 1.35 5.19 7.45
C ALA A 196 -0.17 5.07 7.56
N HIS A 197 -0.69 4.07 8.28
CA HIS A 197 -2.13 3.93 8.53
C HIS A 197 -2.69 5.16 9.26
N LEU A 198 -1.98 5.66 10.28
CA LEU A 198 -2.39 6.85 11.02
C LEU A 198 -2.41 8.10 10.14
N TRP A 199 -1.38 8.31 9.32
CA TRP A 199 -1.31 9.44 8.40
C TRP A 199 -2.39 9.40 7.33
N TRP A 200 -2.75 8.23 6.78
CA TRP A 200 -3.88 8.12 5.85
C TRP A 200 -5.24 8.35 6.53
N ALA A 201 -5.40 7.94 7.80
CA ALA A 201 -6.61 8.26 8.57
C ALA A 201 -6.74 9.78 8.75
N PHE A 202 -5.64 10.44 9.09
CA PHE A 202 -5.58 11.90 9.20
C PHE A 202 -5.89 12.60 7.87
N TYR A 203 -5.32 12.14 6.76
CA TYR A 203 -5.63 12.68 5.43
C TYR A 203 -7.12 12.61 5.11
N LYS A 204 -7.74 11.46 5.40
CA LYS A 204 -9.18 11.26 5.18
C LYS A 204 -10.02 12.25 6.00
N GLU A 205 -9.63 12.49 7.25
CA GLU A 205 -10.33 13.42 8.12
C GLU A 205 -10.20 14.88 7.65
N VAL A 206 -9.00 15.29 7.25
CA VAL A 206 -8.78 16.63 6.68
C VAL A 206 -9.60 16.83 5.42
N LYS A 207 -9.59 15.86 4.51
CA LYS A 207 -10.38 15.94 3.26
C LYS A 207 -11.88 15.97 3.47
N LYS A 208 -12.40 15.34 4.51
CA LYS A 208 -13.81 15.45 4.88
C LYS A 208 -14.16 16.87 5.34
N ARG A 209 -13.30 17.51 6.14
CA ARG A 209 -13.51 18.88 6.61
C ARG A 209 -13.48 19.90 5.47
N ASP A 210 -12.56 19.73 4.52
CA ASP A 210 -12.47 20.59 3.33
C ASP A 210 -13.71 20.46 2.41
N ALA A 211 -14.38 19.30 2.43
CA ALA A 211 -15.56 19.03 1.60
C ALA A 211 -16.90 19.51 2.21
N VAL A 212 -16.92 19.89 3.48
CA VAL A 212 -18.12 20.48 4.11
C VAL A 212 -18.16 21.97 3.76
N PRO A 213 -19.20 22.49 3.04
CA PRO A 213 -19.36 23.92 2.81
C PRO A 213 -19.42 24.64 4.16
N VAL A 214 -18.60 25.68 4.33
CA VAL A 214 -18.74 26.59 5.47
C VAL A 214 -20.11 27.24 5.32
N SER A 215 -21.09 26.84 6.13
CA SER A 215 -22.33 27.54 6.26
C SER A 215 -21.99 28.95 6.75
N SER A 216 -22.12 29.95 5.89
CA SER A 216 -21.99 31.34 6.31
C SER A 216 -23.02 31.59 7.42
N PRO A 217 -22.65 32.13 8.59
CA PRO A 217 -23.63 32.56 9.56
C PRO A 217 -24.45 33.71 8.92
N GLY A 218 -25.77 33.49 8.84
CA GLY A 218 -26.74 34.51 8.47
C GLY A 218 -26.83 35.63 9.51
#